data_2c315d5221e219e241aeb7ec5b85cb4d
#
_entry.id   2c315d5221e219e241aeb7ec5b85cb4d
#
_cell.length_a   1.000
_cell.length_b   1.000
_cell.length_c   1.000
_cell.angle_alpha   90.00
_cell.angle_beta   90.00
_cell.angle_gamma   90.00
#
_symmetry.space_group_name_H-M   'P 1'
#
loop_
_entity.id
_entity.type
_entity.pdbx_description
1 polymer ?
#
loop_
_entity_poly.entity_id
_entity_poly.type
_entity_poly.pdbx_seq_one_letter_code
_entity_poly.pdbx_strand_id
1 'polypeptide(L)'
;MRHTSVRPARRAQYPNRAWRRVSPALALWAALGAGAQADDADLGRDVYGDFCVSCHGRDMINPGGVTFDLRKFPKDDFERFQNAVLNGKPPAMPPWRDKLSDDDLKLLWAYVRSGG
;
A
#
# COMPACT_ATOMS: atom_id res chain seq x y z
N MET A 1 35.24 -41.45 -50.06
CA MET A 1 35.53 -40.22 -49.25
C MET A 1 34.38 -39.23 -49.53
N ARG A 2 33.49 -39.03 -48.55
CA ARG A 2 32.34 -38.12 -48.70
C ARG A 2 32.69 -36.84 -47.96
N HIS A 3 32.82 -35.73 -48.72
CA HIS A 3 32.98 -34.38 -48.15
C HIS A 3 31.65 -33.88 -47.64
N THR A 4 31.48 -33.81 -46.34
CA THR A 4 30.34 -33.14 -45.73
C THR A 4 30.61 -31.63 -45.65
N SER A 5 29.94 -30.90 -46.56
CA SER A 5 29.96 -29.44 -46.57
C SER A 5 29.16 -28.89 -45.38
N VAL A 6 29.86 -28.30 -44.44
CA VAL A 6 29.25 -27.59 -43.31
C VAL A 6 28.84 -26.19 -43.78
N ARG A 7 27.53 -25.93 -43.82
CA ARG A 7 26.97 -24.59 -44.11
C ARG A 7 27.20 -23.65 -42.94
N PRO A 8 27.72 -22.43 -43.15
CA PRO A 8 27.84 -21.45 -42.06
C PRO A 8 26.46 -20.95 -41.61
N ALA A 9 26.25 -20.92 -40.33
CA ALA A 9 25.03 -20.40 -39.72
C ALA A 9 24.81 -18.91 -40.06
N ARG A 10 23.63 -18.61 -40.60
CA ARG A 10 23.20 -17.23 -40.83
C ARG A 10 23.11 -16.49 -39.50
N ARG A 11 23.93 -15.45 -39.35
CA ARG A 11 23.80 -14.47 -38.23
C ARG A 11 22.43 -13.83 -38.35
N ALA A 12 21.59 -14.03 -37.33
CA ALA A 12 20.35 -13.28 -37.19
C ALA A 12 20.69 -11.80 -37.00
N GLN A 13 20.35 -10.99 -37.99
CA GLN A 13 20.40 -9.54 -37.86
C GLN A 13 19.24 -9.13 -36.94
N TYR A 14 19.57 -8.75 -35.70
CA TYR A 14 18.62 -8.08 -34.82
C TYR A 14 18.34 -6.69 -35.38
N PRO A 15 17.06 -6.32 -35.65
CA PRO A 15 16.74 -4.96 -36.03
C PRO A 15 17.05 -4.04 -34.86
N ASN A 16 17.81 -2.97 -35.15
CA ASN A 16 18.08 -1.87 -34.25
C ASN A 16 16.78 -1.35 -33.66
N ARG A 17 16.42 -1.79 -32.45
CA ARG A 17 15.38 -1.12 -31.69
C ARG A 17 15.91 0.27 -31.35
N ALA A 18 15.37 1.25 -32.06
CA ALA A 18 15.51 2.64 -31.69
C ALA A 18 15.05 2.80 -30.24
N TRP A 19 15.96 2.95 -29.32
CA TRP A 19 15.70 3.29 -27.95
C TRP A 19 15.07 4.69 -27.97
N ARG A 20 13.75 4.71 -27.88
CA ARG A 20 13.03 5.97 -27.65
C ARG A 20 13.60 6.53 -26.37
N ARG A 21 14.30 7.63 -26.47
CA ARG A 21 14.78 8.42 -25.35
C ARG A 21 13.55 8.88 -24.58
N VAL A 22 13.20 8.15 -23.51
CA VAL A 22 12.21 8.60 -22.55
C VAL A 22 12.86 9.76 -21.83
N SER A 23 12.31 10.96 -22.04
CA SER A 23 12.84 12.18 -21.44
C SER A 23 12.87 12.04 -19.93
N PRO A 24 14.00 12.30 -19.25
CA PRO A 24 14.14 12.14 -17.80
C PRO A 24 13.23 13.07 -16.99
N ALA A 25 12.64 14.08 -17.62
CA ALA A 25 11.73 15.01 -16.96
C ALA A 25 10.42 14.40 -16.45
N LEU A 26 9.93 13.31 -17.04
CA LEU A 26 8.69 12.64 -16.59
C LEU A 26 8.92 11.67 -15.43
N ALA A 27 10.14 11.22 -15.20
CA ALA A 27 10.47 10.30 -14.11
C ALA A 27 10.57 11.02 -12.74
N LEU A 28 10.87 12.32 -12.71
CA LEU A 28 11.01 13.06 -11.45
C LEU A 28 9.67 13.34 -10.76
N TRP A 29 8.56 13.44 -11.49
CA TRP A 29 7.25 13.74 -10.90
C TRP A 29 6.60 12.54 -10.21
N ALA A 30 6.94 11.32 -10.61
CA ALA A 30 6.44 10.10 -9.98
C ALA A 30 7.10 9.79 -8.62
N ALA A 31 8.33 10.28 -8.39
CA ALA A 31 9.07 10.04 -7.16
C ALA A 31 8.61 10.92 -5.99
N LEU A 32 8.06 12.11 -6.24
CA LEU A 32 7.61 13.03 -5.20
C LEU A 32 6.29 12.62 -4.54
N GLY A 33 5.44 11.86 -5.24
CA GLY A 33 4.16 11.39 -4.70
C GLY A 33 4.26 10.18 -3.76
N ALA A 34 5.29 9.35 -3.93
CA ALA A 34 5.44 8.13 -3.13
C ALA A 34 6.01 8.40 -1.72
N GLY A 35 6.84 9.46 -1.57
CA GLY A 35 7.43 9.83 -0.28
C GLY A 35 6.38 10.31 0.73
N ALA A 36 5.49 11.20 0.33
CA ALA A 36 4.47 11.76 1.22
C ALA A 36 3.49 10.71 1.77
N GLN A 37 3.16 9.70 0.98
CA GLN A 37 2.24 8.63 1.43
C GLN A 37 2.90 7.65 2.40
N ALA A 38 4.20 7.44 2.31
CA ALA A 38 4.95 6.62 3.27
C ALA A 38 5.05 7.34 4.62
N ASP A 39 5.32 8.65 4.61
CA ASP A 39 5.37 9.47 5.82
C ASP A 39 4.02 9.50 6.55
N ASP A 40 2.90 9.64 5.82
CA ASP A 40 1.55 9.62 6.39
C ASP A 40 1.21 8.25 7.01
N ALA A 41 1.64 7.15 6.39
CA ALA A 41 1.41 5.82 6.93
C ALA A 41 2.23 5.55 8.21
N ASP A 42 3.44 6.08 8.30
CA ASP A 42 4.27 5.97 9.51
C ASP A 42 3.66 6.77 10.67
N LEU A 43 3.21 8.00 10.42
CA LEU A 43 2.47 8.78 11.41
C LEU A 43 1.15 8.11 11.81
N GLY A 44 0.46 7.51 10.85
CA GLY A 44 -0.75 6.74 11.10
C GLY A 44 -0.53 5.49 11.93
N ARG A 45 0.66 4.88 11.86
CA ARG A 45 1.07 3.77 12.74
C ARG A 45 1.13 4.20 14.19
N ASP A 46 1.62 5.41 14.48
CA ASP A 46 1.66 5.94 15.84
C ASP A 46 0.25 6.13 16.38
N VAL A 47 -0.65 6.76 15.63
CA VAL A 47 -2.07 6.88 15.99
C VAL A 47 -2.71 5.51 16.23
N TYR A 48 -2.42 4.54 15.37
CA TYR A 48 -2.89 3.16 15.52
C TYR A 48 -2.38 2.53 16.82
N GLY A 49 -1.12 2.76 17.15
CA GLY A 49 -0.49 2.27 18.38
C GLY A 49 -1.18 2.77 19.64
N ASP A 50 -1.63 4.01 19.62
CA ASP A 50 -2.26 4.64 20.79
C ASP A 50 -3.71 4.15 21.01
N PHE A 51 -4.47 3.88 19.96
CA PHE A 51 -5.91 3.68 20.07
C PHE A 51 -6.43 2.31 19.61
N CYS A 52 -5.70 1.60 18.76
CA CYS A 52 -6.24 0.45 18.02
C CYS A 52 -5.54 -0.87 18.34
N VAL A 53 -4.25 -0.82 18.66
CA VAL A 53 -3.38 -2.01 18.79
C VAL A 53 -3.85 -3.02 19.82
N SER A 54 -4.46 -2.54 20.92
CA SER A 54 -4.91 -3.42 22.02
C SER A 54 -5.96 -4.44 21.58
N CYS A 55 -6.80 -4.08 20.61
CA CYS A 55 -7.85 -4.94 20.08
C CYS A 55 -7.50 -5.54 18.70
N HIS A 56 -6.88 -4.74 17.83
CA HIS A 56 -6.61 -5.16 16.45
C HIS A 56 -5.24 -5.78 16.23
N GLY A 57 -4.38 -5.76 17.28
CA GLY A 57 -3.06 -6.37 17.26
C GLY A 57 -1.99 -5.52 16.58
N ARG A 58 -0.73 -5.84 16.86
CA ARG A 58 0.42 -5.16 16.26
C ARG A 58 0.43 -5.41 14.76
N ASP A 59 0.75 -4.38 13.98
CA ASP A 59 0.79 -4.42 12.51
C ASP A 59 -0.51 -4.96 11.90
N MET A 60 -1.64 -4.66 12.55
CA MET A 60 -2.99 -5.13 12.16
C MET A 60 -3.12 -6.67 12.09
N ILE A 61 -2.19 -7.40 12.70
CA ILE A 61 -2.27 -8.85 12.82
C ILE A 61 -3.25 -9.17 13.93
N ASN A 62 -4.44 -9.62 13.55
CA ASN A 62 -5.50 -9.97 14.50
C ASN A 62 -5.00 -11.03 15.49
N PRO A 63 -5.05 -10.75 16.81
CA PRO A 63 -4.62 -11.71 17.84
C PRO A 63 -5.59 -12.89 18.02
N GLY A 64 -6.67 -12.92 17.25
CA GLY A 64 -7.74 -13.93 17.37
C GLY A 64 -9.04 -13.37 17.97
N GLY A 65 -10.06 -14.21 18.03
CA GLY A 65 -11.38 -13.82 18.55
C GLY A 65 -12.27 -13.17 17.49
N VAL A 66 -13.14 -12.26 17.93
CA VAL A 66 -14.17 -11.62 17.08
C VAL A 66 -13.71 -10.34 16.38
N THR A 67 -12.46 -9.91 16.61
CA THR A 67 -11.93 -8.67 16.04
C THR A 67 -11.70 -8.82 14.54
N PHE A 68 -12.18 -7.85 13.77
CA PHE A 68 -12.00 -7.85 12.32
C PHE A 68 -10.51 -7.65 11.94
N ASP A 69 -10.01 -8.44 11.00
CA ASP A 69 -8.67 -8.30 10.43
C ASP A 69 -8.61 -7.08 9.50
N LEU A 70 -8.01 -5.97 9.99
CA LEU A 70 -7.96 -4.71 9.27
C LEU A 70 -7.16 -4.78 7.96
N ARG A 71 -6.28 -5.77 7.78
CA ARG A 71 -5.58 -5.99 6.51
C ARG A 71 -6.53 -6.38 5.38
N LYS A 72 -7.71 -6.89 5.71
CA LYS A 72 -8.79 -7.25 4.78
C LYS A 72 -9.79 -6.12 4.54
N PHE A 73 -9.61 -4.97 5.19
CA PHE A 73 -10.49 -3.83 4.97
C PHE A 73 -10.36 -3.30 3.54
N PRO A 74 -11.46 -2.92 2.85
CA PRO A 74 -11.41 -2.32 1.52
C PRO A 74 -10.54 -1.07 1.49
N LYS A 75 -9.58 -1.01 0.56
CA LYS A 75 -8.55 0.04 0.52
C LYS A 75 -9.00 1.33 -0.18
N ASP A 76 -10.21 1.35 -0.69
CA ASP A 76 -10.87 2.43 -1.43
C ASP A 76 -12.13 2.97 -0.76
N ASP A 77 -12.51 2.43 0.41
CA ASP A 77 -13.75 2.79 1.12
C ASP A 77 -13.45 3.60 2.40
N PHE A 78 -12.99 4.84 2.21
CA PHE A 78 -12.71 5.75 3.32
C PHE A 78 -13.95 6.09 4.14
N GLU A 79 -15.10 6.28 3.50
CA GLU A 79 -16.35 6.65 4.18
C GLU A 79 -16.77 5.56 5.18
N ARG A 80 -16.71 4.30 4.77
CA ARG A 80 -16.99 3.16 5.66
C ARG A 80 -15.99 3.07 6.80
N PHE A 81 -14.71 3.31 6.54
CA PHE A 81 -13.68 3.35 7.55
C PHE A 81 -13.96 4.45 8.58
N GLN A 82 -14.15 5.69 8.11
CA GLN A 82 -14.45 6.84 8.93
C GLN A 82 -15.68 6.60 9.81
N ASN A 83 -16.75 6.09 9.24
CA ASN A 83 -17.98 5.78 9.98
C ASN A 83 -17.73 4.73 11.07
N ALA A 84 -16.99 3.66 10.77
CA ALA A 84 -16.69 2.62 11.73
C ALA A 84 -15.82 3.14 12.90
N VAL A 85 -14.84 4.00 12.64
CA VAL A 85 -13.97 4.57 13.66
C VAL A 85 -14.71 5.58 14.52
N LEU A 86 -15.42 6.53 13.90
CA LEU A 86 -16.06 7.61 14.64
C LEU A 86 -17.26 7.14 15.46
N ASN A 87 -18.03 6.20 14.97
CA ASN A 87 -19.25 5.73 15.62
C ASN A 87 -19.09 4.38 16.34
N GLY A 88 -17.95 3.71 16.13
CA GLY A 88 -17.71 2.37 16.68
C GLY A 88 -18.56 1.29 16.02
N LYS A 89 -18.40 0.08 16.54
CA LYS A 89 -19.19 -1.12 16.19
C LYS A 89 -19.63 -1.81 17.50
N PRO A 90 -20.68 -1.34 18.15
CA PRO A 90 -21.14 -1.90 19.41
C PRO A 90 -21.50 -3.40 19.27
N PRO A 91 -21.30 -4.18 20.33
CA PRO A 91 -20.75 -3.81 21.65
C PRO A 91 -19.22 -3.83 21.72
N ALA A 92 -18.52 -4.32 20.70
CA ALA A 92 -17.10 -4.66 20.77
C ALA A 92 -16.15 -3.47 20.52
N MET A 93 -16.43 -2.63 19.53
CA MET A 93 -15.60 -1.50 19.17
C MET A 93 -16.24 -0.19 19.63
N PRO A 94 -15.58 0.57 20.54
CA PRO A 94 -16.11 1.85 21.00
C PRO A 94 -16.00 2.93 19.92
N PRO A 95 -16.78 4.03 20.02
CA PRO A 95 -16.62 5.21 19.17
C PRO A 95 -15.38 6.01 19.57
N TRP A 96 -14.67 6.57 18.57
CA TRP A 96 -13.44 7.33 18.76
C TRP A 96 -13.58 8.82 18.40
N ARG A 97 -14.78 9.29 18.14
CA ARG A 97 -15.10 10.65 17.69
C ARG A 97 -14.49 11.75 18.59
N ASP A 98 -14.49 11.54 19.90
CA ASP A 98 -14.03 12.53 20.89
C ASP A 98 -12.52 12.44 21.16
N LYS A 99 -11.82 11.51 20.50
CA LYS A 99 -10.41 11.21 20.74
C LYS A 99 -9.52 11.48 19.52
N LEU A 100 -10.08 11.40 18.32
CA LEU A 100 -9.34 11.55 17.07
C LEU A 100 -9.74 12.83 16.36
N SER A 101 -8.77 13.58 15.89
CA SER A 101 -8.98 14.69 14.96
C SER A 101 -9.23 14.17 13.54
N ASP A 102 -9.69 15.04 12.64
CA ASP A 102 -9.84 14.71 11.22
C ASP A 102 -8.49 14.36 10.56
N ASP A 103 -7.39 14.95 11.03
CA ASP A 103 -6.07 14.65 10.51
C ASP A 103 -5.55 13.32 11.03
N ASP A 104 -5.76 12.99 12.33
CA ASP A 104 -5.46 11.66 12.85
C ASP A 104 -6.21 10.58 12.09
N LEU A 105 -7.46 10.84 11.72
CA LEU A 105 -8.27 9.90 10.96
C LEU A 105 -7.72 9.64 9.55
N LYS A 106 -7.21 10.68 8.88
CA LYS A 106 -6.56 10.55 7.56
C LYS A 106 -5.24 9.79 7.65
N LEU A 107 -4.42 10.09 8.65
CA LEU A 107 -3.17 9.38 8.92
C LEU A 107 -3.42 7.90 9.23
N LEU A 108 -4.37 7.63 10.11
CA LEU A 108 -4.79 6.27 10.44
C LEU A 108 -5.28 5.51 9.20
N TRP A 109 -6.03 6.19 8.32
CA TRP A 109 -6.45 5.62 7.05
C TRP A 109 -5.28 5.29 6.13
N ALA A 110 -4.28 6.17 6.04
CA ALA A 110 -3.07 5.91 5.25
C ALA A 110 -2.37 4.64 5.74
N TYR A 111 -2.24 4.44 7.05
CA TYR A 111 -1.67 3.23 7.64
C TYR A 111 -2.51 1.98 7.36
N VAL A 112 -3.82 2.03 7.56
CA VAL A 112 -4.70 0.88 7.30
C VAL A 112 -4.69 0.48 5.82
N ARG A 113 -4.63 1.46 4.92
CA ARG A 113 -4.52 1.21 3.48
C ARG A 113 -3.20 0.56 3.07
N SER A 114 -2.11 0.90 3.75
CA SER A 114 -0.79 0.34 3.44
C SER A 114 -0.71 -1.17 3.72
N GLY A 115 -1.52 -1.65 4.66
CA GLY A 115 -1.55 -3.05 5.06
C GLY A 115 -0.69 -3.35 6.29
N GLY A 116 -0.16 -2.31 6.95
CA GLY A 116 0.68 -2.41 8.14
C GLY A 116 2.14 -2.25 7.86
#